data_68dc7c886cb627b1fd6e4f6222480d3b
#
_entry.id   68dc7c886cb627b1fd6e4f6222480d3b
#
_cell.length_a   1.000
_cell.length_b   1.000
_cell.length_c   1.000
_cell.angle_alpha   90.00
_cell.angle_beta   90.00
_cell.angle_gamma   90.00
#
_symmetry.space_group_name_H-M   'P 1'
#
loop_
_entity.id
_entity.type
_entity.pdbx_description
1 polymer ?
#
loop_
_entity_poly.entity_id
_entity_poly.type
_entity_poly.pdbx_seq_one_letter_code
_entity_poly.pdbx_strand_id
1 'polypeptide(L)'
;MNSAFPSAAAQIPAAIDTVRRFFDGLNHESDTGDEAPVIATFTTKCNLCGSGVYSIKTLLDGKHTLRGGHVHLLSINSAIATYNNVVSINVTESQDAAQQVDSTGRVVQTFPSSPPRHVIFELETDESPPKIWQLTRADE
;
A
#
# COMPACT_ATOMS: atom_id res chain seq x y z
N MET A 1 18.74 19.89 -22.81
CA MET A 1 19.02 18.46 -22.77
C MET A 1 17.75 17.69 -22.53
N ASN A 2 17.51 16.70 -23.34
CA ASN A 2 16.29 15.90 -23.19
C ASN A 2 16.54 14.68 -22.33
N SER A 3 15.72 14.53 -21.33
CA SER A 3 15.68 13.31 -20.55
C SER A 3 14.77 12.30 -21.26
N ALA A 4 15.13 11.00 -21.20
CA ALA A 4 14.26 9.94 -21.69
C ALA A 4 13.02 9.78 -20.81
N PHE A 5 13.06 10.31 -19.59
CA PHE A 5 11.97 10.21 -18.62
C PHE A 5 11.47 11.59 -18.26
N PRO A 6 10.15 11.75 -18.00
CA PRO A 6 9.61 12.99 -17.45
C PRO A 6 10.28 13.33 -16.12
N SER A 7 10.28 14.62 -15.76
CA SER A 7 10.79 15.05 -14.48
C SER A 7 9.96 14.43 -13.34
N ALA A 8 10.55 14.31 -12.13
CA ALA A 8 9.83 13.80 -10.99
C ALA A 8 8.58 14.63 -10.68
N ALA A 9 8.67 15.97 -10.82
CA ALA A 9 7.51 16.84 -10.59
C ALA A 9 6.35 16.51 -11.54
N ALA A 10 6.64 16.22 -12.82
CA ALA A 10 5.62 15.85 -13.79
C ALA A 10 5.00 14.49 -13.49
N GLN A 11 5.67 13.64 -12.70
CA GLN A 11 5.20 12.31 -12.33
C GLN A 11 4.35 12.30 -11.06
N ILE A 12 4.15 13.45 -10.40
CA ILE A 12 3.38 13.47 -9.14
C ILE A 12 1.97 12.88 -9.32
N PRO A 13 1.18 13.25 -10.36
CA PRO A 13 -0.14 12.62 -10.50
C PRO A 13 -0.09 11.10 -10.66
N ALA A 14 0.87 10.59 -11.44
CA ALA A 14 1.04 9.14 -11.63
C ALA A 14 1.50 8.45 -10.34
N ALA A 15 2.34 9.10 -9.54
CA ALA A 15 2.78 8.58 -8.25
C ALA A 15 1.62 8.50 -7.26
N ILE A 16 0.77 9.52 -7.21
CA ILE A 16 -0.45 9.51 -6.38
C ILE A 16 -1.35 8.35 -6.80
N ASP A 17 -1.51 8.14 -8.11
CA ASP A 17 -2.30 7.02 -8.61
C ASP A 17 -1.73 5.68 -8.17
N THR A 18 -0.41 5.52 -8.19
CA THR A 18 0.24 4.29 -7.70
C THR A 18 -0.07 4.05 -6.22
N VAL A 19 -0.03 5.10 -5.39
CA VAL A 19 -0.37 4.97 -3.96
C VAL A 19 -1.83 4.54 -3.81
N ARG A 20 -2.76 5.11 -4.56
CA ARG A 20 -4.18 4.68 -4.52
C ARG A 20 -4.33 3.23 -4.91
N ARG A 21 -3.62 2.79 -5.95
CA ARG A 21 -3.66 1.39 -6.38
C ARG A 21 -3.03 0.46 -5.35
N PHE A 22 -2.07 0.92 -4.58
CA PHE A 22 -1.51 0.14 -3.48
C PHE A 22 -2.58 -0.16 -2.42
N PHE A 23 -3.34 0.85 -1.99
CA PHE A 23 -4.43 0.66 -1.02
C PHE A 23 -5.53 -0.24 -1.60
N ASP A 24 -5.97 0.01 -2.82
CA ASP A 24 -6.97 -0.83 -3.48
C ASP A 24 -6.49 -2.27 -3.63
N GLY A 25 -5.22 -2.45 -3.95
CA GLY A 25 -4.61 -3.76 -4.11
C GLY A 25 -4.53 -4.55 -2.82
N LEU A 26 -4.21 -3.88 -1.69
CA LEU A 26 -4.22 -4.54 -0.39
C LEU A 26 -5.64 -5.01 -0.03
N ASN A 27 -6.64 -4.19 -0.27
CA ASN A 27 -8.03 -4.55 0.00
C ASN A 27 -8.48 -5.69 -0.91
N HIS A 28 -8.08 -5.68 -2.17
CA HIS A 28 -8.38 -6.76 -3.10
C HIS A 28 -7.76 -8.08 -2.65
N GLU A 29 -6.50 -8.05 -2.21
CA GLU A 29 -5.83 -9.24 -1.68
C GLU A 29 -6.55 -9.75 -0.43
N SER A 30 -6.92 -8.84 0.47
CA SER A 30 -7.64 -9.19 1.69
C SER A 30 -8.97 -9.89 1.38
N ASP A 31 -9.67 -9.45 0.34
CA ASP A 31 -10.99 -9.98 -0.01
C ASP A 31 -10.91 -11.27 -0.84
N THR A 32 -9.87 -11.43 -1.65
CA THR A 32 -9.83 -12.49 -2.66
C THR A 32 -8.63 -13.43 -2.59
N GLY A 33 -7.57 -13.01 -1.88
CA GLY A 33 -6.30 -13.73 -1.89
C GLY A 33 -5.41 -13.43 -3.10
N ASP A 34 -5.88 -12.60 -4.04
CA ASP A 34 -5.11 -12.24 -5.23
C ASP A 34 -4.19 -11.06 -4.92
N GLU A 35 -2.88 -11.32 -4.89
CA GLU A 35 -1.86 -10.31 -4.57
C GLU A 35 -1.31 -9.61 -5.81
N ALA A 36 -1.64 -10.06 -7.02
CA ALA A 36 -1.03 -9.52 -8.23
C ALA A 36 -1.20 -8.01 -8.38
N PRO A 37 -2.39 -7.42 -8.16
CA PRO A 37 -2.54 -5.97 -8.29
C PRO A 37 -1.67 -5.16 -7.32
N VAL A 38 -1.53 -5.58 -6.07
CA VAL A 38 -0.75 -4.83 -5.09
C VAL A 38 0.74 -4.97 -5.34
N ILE A 39 1.20 -6.17 -5.72
CA ILE A 39 2.61 -6.40 -6.01
C ILE A 39 3.09 -5.52 -7.18
N ALA A 40 2.22 -5.21 -8.12
CA ALA A 40 2.56 -4.38 -9.26
C ALA A 40 2.88 -2.92 -8.89
N THR A 41 2.57 -2.47 -7.65
CA THR A 41 2.72 -1.08 -7.24
C THR A 41 4.05 -0.77 -6.54
N PHE A 42 4.84 -1.79 -6.18
CA PHE A 42 6.08 -1.55 -5.43
C PHE A 42 7.22 -2.43 -5.94
N THR A 43 8.43 -2.04 -5.57
CA THR A 43 9.65 -2.78 -5.91
C THR A 43 10.05 -3.69 -4.74
N THR A 44 10.95 -4.63 -5.02
CA THR A 44 11.47 -5.54 -3.98
C THR A 44 12.24 -4.83 -2.88
N LYS A 45 12.61 -3.57 -3.06
CA LYS A 45 13.26 -2.74 -2.04
C LYS A 45 12.31 -2.34 -0.92
N CYS A 46 10.99 -2.32 -1.17
CA CYS A 46 10.02 -1.89 -0.18
C CYS A 46 9.67 -3.03 0.78
N ASN A 47 10.42 -3.15 1.87
CA ASN A 47 10.23 -4.24 2.84
C ASN A 47 8.86 -4.19 3.51
N LEU A 48 8.39 -3.00 3.90
CA LEU A 48 7.08 -2.86 4.55
C LEU A 48 5.94 -3.16 3.60
N CYS A 49 6.09 -2.85 2.30
CA CYS A 49 5.09 -3.22 1.30
C CYS A 49 4.97 -4.74 1.21
N GLY A 50 6.08 -5.43 1.08
CA GLY A 50 6.12 -6.89 1.01
C GLY A 50 5.62 -7.55 2.28
N SER A 51 5.96 -6.99 3.45
CA SER A 51 5.47 -7.49 4.74
C SER A 51 3.95 -7.40 4.85
N GLY A 52 3.36 -6.30 4.35
CA GLY A 52 1.92 -6.14 4.35
C GLY A 52 1.22 -7.21 3.52
N VAL A 53 1.71 -7.44 2.31
CA VAL A 53 1.19 -8.48 1.42
C VAL A 53 1.33 -9.86 2.04
N TYR A 54 2.49 -10.16 2.60
CA TYR A 54 2.77 -11.44 3.22
C TYR A 54 1.88 -11.69 4.45
N SER A 55 1.63 -10.66 5.24
CA SER A 55 0.75 -10.77 6.43
C SER A 55 -0.66 -11.17 6.03
N ILE A 56 -1.21 -10.54 4.98
CA ILE A 56 -2.54 -10.88 4.48
C ILE A 56 -2.55 -12.33 4.00
N LYS A 57 -1.56 -12.72 3.21
CA LYS A 57 -1.44 -14.06 2.67
C LYS A 57 -1.44 -15.10 3.79
N THR A 58 -0.68 -14.83 4.86
CA THR A 58 -0.59 -15.74 6.01
C THR A 58 -1.94 -15.89 6.71
N LEU A 59 -2.70 -14.79 6.83
CA LEU A 59 -4.01 -14.84 7.48
C LEU A 59 -5.04 -15.61 6.64
N LEU A 60 -4.86 -15.70 5.32
CA LEU A 60 -5.77 -16.41 4.41
C LEU A 60 -5.40 -17.89 4.24
N ASP A 61 -4.25 -18.33 4.74
CA ASP A 61 -3.83 -19.72 4.63
C ASP A 61 -4.81 -20.66 5.31
N GLY A 62 -4.88 -21.92 4.83
CA GLY A 62 -5.71 -22.94 5.43
C GLY A 62 -7.20 -22.73 5.19
N LYS A 63 -7.57 -22.07 4.12
CA LYS A 63 -8.95 -21.75 3.75
C LYS A 63 -9.61 -20.75 4.70
N HIS A 64 -8.81 -19.92 5.36
CA HIS A 64 -9.32 -18.82 6.15
C HIS A 64 -9.72 -17.65 5.25
N THR A 65 -10.64 -16.83 5.73
CA THR A 65 -11.05 -15.58 5.10
C THR A 65 -10.94 -14.45 6.10
N LEU A 66 -10.89 -13.23 5.59
CA LEU A 66 -10.90 -12.04 6.42
C LEU A 66 -12.21 -11.29 6.22
N ARG A 67 -12.85 -10.89 7.33
CA ARG A 67 -13.99 -9.99 7.33
C ARG A 67 -13.53 -8.64 7.84
N GLY A 68 -13.79 -7.59 7.05
CA GLY A 68 -13.29 -6.27 7.38
C GLY A 68 -11.81 -6.13 7.11
N GLY A 69 -11.11 -5.29 7.88
CA GLY A 69 -9.67 -5.12 7.74
C GLY A 69 -9.25 -4.26 6.56
N HIS A 70 -10.17 -3.60 5.88
CA HIS A 70 -9.84 -2.73 4.75
C HIS A 70 -9.03 -1.53 5.23
N VAL A 71 -8.05 -1.15 4.42
CA VAL A 71 -7.27 0.06 4.62
C VAL A 71 -7.91 1.20 3.84
N HIS A 72 -7.87 2.38 4.42
CA HIS A 72 -8.48 3.57 3.83
C HIS A 72 -7.44 4.67 3.68
N LEU A 73 -7.29 5.17 2.47
CA LEU A 73 -6.53 6.37 2.19
C LEU A 73 -7.44 7.57 2.49
N LEU A 74 -7.25 8.21 3.65
CA LEU A 74 -8.13 9.27 4.10
C LEU A 74 -7.81 10.60 3.45
N SER A 75 -6.52 10.91 3.29
CA SER A 75 -6.09 12.15 2.65
C SER A 75 -4.67 12.03 2.14
N ILE A 76 -4.37 12.82 1.11
CA ILE A 76 -3.01 13.05 0.65
C ILE A 76 -2.61 14.41 1.16
N ASN A 77 -1.65 14.44 2.09
CA ASN A 77 -1.29 15.66 2.80
C ASN A 77 -0.24 16.47 2.04
N SER A 78 0.69 15.80 1.37
CA SER A 78 1.68 16.45 0.52
C SER A 78 2.22 15.48 -0.51
N ALA A 79 2.70 16.02 -1.63
CA ALA A 79 3.37 15.26 -2.66
C ALA A 79 4.49 16.15 -3.21
N ILE A 80 5.73 15.72 -3.02
CA ILE A 80 6.91 16.54 -3.29
C ILE A 80 7.88 15.77 -4.15
N ALA A 81 8.34 16.37 -5.25
CA ALA A 81 9.42 15.82 -6.04
C ALA A 81 10.76 16.14 -5.37
N THR A 82 11.59 15.13 -5.21
CA THR A 82 12.90 15.25 -4.60
C THR A 82 14.00 14.95 -5.62
N TYR A 83 15.25 14.96 -5.17
CA TYR A 83 16.37 14.61 -6.03
C TYR A 83 16.30 13.13 -6.44
N ASN A 84 17.03 12.79 -7.49
CA ASN A 84 17.19 11.40 -7.95
C ASN A 84 15.88 10.76 -8.44
N ASN A 85 14.99 11.57 -9.01
CA ASN A 85 13.76 11.07 -9.61
C ASN A 85 12.86 10.35 -8.60
N VAL A 86 12.71 10.93 -7.41
CA VAL A 86 11.86 10.39 -6.35
C VAL A 86 10.72 11.37 -6.08
N VAL A 87 9.51 10.83 -5.89
CA VAL A 87 8.36 11.57 -5.37
C VAL A 87 8.07 11.04 -3.97
N SER A 88 7.95 11.95 -3.00
CA SER A 88 7.60 11.63 -1.63
C SER A 88 6.15 12.06 -1.37
N ILE A 89 5.31 11.13 -0.94
CA ILE A 89 3.88 11.37 -0.72
C ILE A 89 3.54 11.06 0.73
N ASN A 90 3.08 12.08 1.46
CA ASN A 90 2.64 11.94 2.84
C ASN A 90 1.12 11.79 2.85
N VAL A 91 0.63 10.71 3.45
CA VAL A 91 -0.80 10.42 3.51
C VAL A 91 -1.24 10.19 4.94
N THR A 92 -2.55 10.31 5.17
CA THR A 92 -3.22 9.82 6.36
C THR A 92 -4.02 8.61 5.98
N GLU A 93 -3.83 7.50 6.72
CA GLU A 93 -4.54 6.25 6.50
C GLU A 93 -5.17 5.75 7.78
N SER A 94 -6.14 4.86 7.63
CA SER A 94 -6.72 4.10 8.75
C SER A 94 -6.99 2.68 8.29
N GLN A 95 -7.26 1.80 9.25
CA GLN A 95 -7.60 0.41 8.95
C GLN A 95 -8.80 -0.01 9.80
N ASP A 96 -9.77 -0.68 9.18
CA ASP A 96 -10.93 -1.22 9.86
C ASP A 96 -10.55 -2.41 10.72
N ALA A 97 -11.35 -2.67 11.76
CA ALA A 97 -11.25 -3.90 12.52
C ALA A 97 -11.47 -5.10 11.58
N ALA A 98 -10.85 -6.21 11.90
CA ALA A 98 -10.93 -7.42 11.09
C ALA A 98 -11.19 -8.65 11.93
N GLN A 99 -11.77 -9.67 11.30
CA GLN A 99 -11.92 -11.00 11.85
C GLN A 99 -11.36 -12.02 10.88
N GLN A 100 -10.52 -12.92 11.39
CA GLN A 100 -10.10 -14.09 10.62
C GLN A 100 -11.09 -15.22 10.90
N VAL A 101 -11.62 -15.81 9.83
CA VAL A 101 -12.70 -16.80 9.91
C VAL A 101 -12.26 -18.06 9.20
N ASP A 102 -12.49 -19.22 9.84
CA ASP A 102 -12.17 -20.52 9.23
C ASP A 102 -13.22 -20.95 8.21
N SER A 103 -13.01 -22.13 7.60
CA SER A 103 -13.88 -22.63 6.55
C SER A 103 -15.29 -22.96 7.02
N THR A 104 -15.51 -23.06 8.35
CA THR A 104 -16.83 -23.33 8.93
C THR A 104 -17.58 -22.06 9.32
N GLY A 105 -16.98 -20.88 9.14
CA GLY A 105 -17.54 -19.60 9.53
C GLY A 105 -17.23 -19.19 10.96
N ARG A 106 -16.36 -19.93 11.66
CA ARG A 106 -15.99 -19.64 13.02
C ARG A 106 -14.88 -18.61 13.07
N VAL A 107 -15.02 -17.60 13.92
CA VAL A 107 -13.98 -16.59 14.15
C VAL A 107 -12.84 -17.20 14.95
N VAL A 108 -11.63 -17.21 14.39
CA VAL A 108 -10.45 -17.75 15.04
C VAL A 108 -9.55 -16.67 15.62
N GLN A 109 -9.65 -15.43 15.11
CA GLN A 109 -8.88 -14.31 15.61
C GLN A 109 -9.56 -13.00 15.25
N THR A 110 -9.43 -11.99 16.12
CA THR A 110 -9.92 -10.65 15.87
C THR A 110 -8.77 -9.65 15.94
N PHE A 111 -8.87 -8.59 15.14
CA PHE A 111 -7.88 -7.52 15.09
C PHE A 111 -8.60 -6.20 15.29
N PRO A 112 -8.11 -5.33 16.20
CA PRO A 112 -8.75 -4.03 16.39
C PRO A 112 -8.51 -3.12 15.20
N SER A 113 -9.37 -2.11 15.05
CA SER A 113 -9.14 -1.06 14.07
C SER A 113 -7.91 -0.24 14.45
N SER A 114 -7.22 0.31 13.45
CA SER A 114 -6.15 1.28 13.66
C SER A 114 -6.72 2.69 13.55
N PRO A 115 -6.37 3.59 14.48
CA PRO A 115 -6.73 5.00 14.32
C PRO A 115 -6.00 5.61 13.11
N PRO A 116 -6.43 6.78 12.64
CA PRO A 116 -5.70 7.45 11.57
C PRO A 116 -4.23 7.68 11.94
N ARG A 117 -3.35 7.41 10.97
CA ARG A 117 -1.91 7.56 11.15
C ARG A 117 -1.30 8.10 9.86
N HIS A 118 -0.11 8.69 9.98
CA HIS A 118 0.62 9.23 8.85
C HIS A 118 1.60 8.21 8.30
N VAL A 119 1.66 8.12 6.98
CA VAL A 119 2.57 7.24 6.27
C VAL A 119 3.20 8.02 5.13
N ILE A 120 4.48 7.82 4.91
CA ILE A 120 5.21 8.45 3.81
C ILE A 120 5.59 7.37 2.82
N PHE A 121 5.16 7.55 1.58
CA PHE A 121 5.53 6.70 0.46
C PHE A 121 6.59 7.42 -0.37
N GLU A 122 7.68 6.72 -0.70
CA GLU A 122 8.66 7.22 -1.64
C GLU A 122 8.64 6.37 -2.89
N LEU A 123 8.48 7.02 -4.04
CA LEU A 123 8.32 6.36 -5.33
C LEU A 123 9.45 6.72 -6.27
N GLU A 124 9.98 5.72 -6.96
CA GLU A 124 10.91 5.89 -8.05
C GLU A 124 10.13 6.26 -9.32
N THR A 125 10.59 7.29 -10.03
CA THR A 125 9.91 7.79 -11.21
C THR A 125 10.63 7.48 -12.51
N ASP A 126 11.71 6.73 -12.46
CA ASP A 126 12.41 6.24 -13.64
C ASP A 126 11.76 4.99 -14.26
N GLU A 127 10.68 4.51 -13.67
CA GLU A 127 9.79 3.53 -14.26
C GLU A 127 8.44 4.20 -14.56
N SER A 128 7.72 3.69 -15.55
CA SER A 128 6.37 4.16 -15.88
C SER A 128 5.40 3.00 -15.81
N PRO A 129 4.43 3.01 -14.86
CA PRO A 129 4.18 4.04 -13.84
C PRO A 129 5.22 4.03 -12.71
N PRO A 130 5.30 5.11 -11.93
CA PRO A 130 6.19 5.13 -10.75
C PRO A 130 5.87 3.99 -9.78
N LYS A 131 6.90 3.50 -9.09
CA LYS A 131 6.74 2.40 -8.12
C LYS A 131 7.24 2.78 -6.76
N ILE A 132 6.57 2.27 -5.73
CA ILE A 132 6.93 2.49 -4.33
C ILE A 132 8.19 1.69 -4.03
N TRP A 133 9.24 2.36 -3.55
CA TRP A 133 10.44 1.67 -3.11
C TRP A 133 10.65 1.75 -1.60
N GLN A 134 9.96 2.65 -0.92
CA GLN A 134 10.04 2.78 0.53
C GLN A 134 8.73 3.29 1.10
N LEU A 135 8.37 2.76 2.25
CA LEU A 135 7.21 3.16 3.03
C LEU A 135 7.67 3.34 4.47
N THR A 136 7.34 4.50 5.05
CA THR A 136 7.74 4.84 6.41
C THR A 136 6.52 5.31 7.18
N ARG A 137 6.35 4.81 8.41
CA ARG A 137 5.29 5.28 9.29
C ARG A 137 5.80 6.48 10.07
N ALA A 138 5.24 7.65 9.77
CA ALA A 138 5.76 8.92 10.29
C ALA A 138 5.44 9.13 11.78
N ASP A 139 4.46 8.41 12.32
CA ASP A 139 4.02 8.55 13.71
C ASP A 139 4.75 7.61 14.67
N GLU A 140 5.69 6.84 14.16
CA GLU A 140 6.45 5.87 14.99
C GLU A 140 7.86 6.35 15.30
#